data_eeabc9a3b5ad50666c1acd6370e1dd11
#
_entry.id   eeabc9a3b5ad50666c1acd6370e1dd11
#
_cell.length_a   1.000
_cell.length_b   1.000
_cell.length_c   1.000
_cell.angle_alpha   90.00
_cell.angle_beta   90.00
_cell.angle_gamma   90.00
#
_symmetry.space_group_name_H-M   'P 1'
#
loop_
_entity.id
_entity.type
_entity.pdbx_description
1 polymer ?
#
loop_
_entity_poly.entity_id
_entity_poly.type
_entity_poly.pdbx_seq_one_letter_code
_entity_poly.pdbx_strand_id
1 'polypeptide(L)'
;MIADTPALTPAPYSGYAVEGHGLVKSFGAFRAVDGIDIAVPVGSIYGVLGPNGAGKTTLLRTLLGIVDPDEGHRTLLGDARPLRMARQVGYLPEERGLYPSMKAFEAIAFMGALRGLPLAEGRRRAKAMLEGHGLGGAIDKPIRQLSKGMAQTVQLFGTLVHDPRLIVLDEPFSGLDAINQEKLEALIRDRARAGVTILFSTHVIAHAERLCERIAIVAGGRIRFEGTPAQARDRLRSQVRLRTRASDGAWRRALPVDTLAQDGSWHFALPDGGIEPLLRELIEGHAGIESLSIERPGLHDAFVAIAGADAARAMDAAGNEEAAA
;
A
#
# COMPACT_ATOMS: atom_id res chain seq x y z
N MET A 1 24.25 -19.62 -6.61
CA MET A 1 24.39 -19.87 -5.17
C MET A 1 24.25 -18.53 -4.47
N ILE A 2 23.09 -18.26 -3.93
CA ILE A 2 22.82 -17.07 -3.10
C ILE A 2 23.49 -17.37 -1.77
N ALA A 3 24.48 -16.53 -1.40
CA ALA A 3 25.19 -16.69 -0.14
C ALA A 3 24.18 -16.67 1.01
N ASP A 4 24.30 -17.61 1.95
CA ASP A 4 23.57 -17.73 3.19
C ASP A 4 23.48 -16.35 3.86
N THR A 5 22.32 -15.73 3.80
CA THR A 5 22.01 -14.57 4.64
C THR A 5 21.83 -15.11 6.06
N PRO A 6 22.59 -14.66 7.06
CA PRO A 6 22.41 -15.13 8.41
C PRO A 6 20.96 -14.91 8.83
N ALA A 7 20.33 -15.95 9.35
CA ALA A 7 18.97 -15.92 9.85
C ALA A 7 18.81 -14.75 10.84
N LEU A 8 17.91 -13.83 10.53
CA LEU A 8 17.52 -12.75 11.44
C LEU A 8 17.07 -13.38 12.76
N THR A 9 17.74 -13.03 13.84
CA THR A 9 17.33 -13.43 15.20
C THR A 9 15.89 -12.97 15.41
N PRO A 10 14.96 -13.86 15.84
CA PRO A 10 13.58 -13.46 16.04
C PRO A 10 13.47 -12.23 16.95
N ALA A 11 12.50 -11.37 16.64
CA ALA A 11 12.28 -10.13 17.36
C ALA A 11 12.11 -10.40 18.88
N PRO A 12 12.76 -9.65 19.76
CA PRO A 12 12.57 -9.77 21.19
C PRO A 12 11.20 -9.26 21.69
N TYR A 13 10.37 -8.73 20.80
CA TYR A 13 9.01 -8.26 21.05
C TYR A 13 8.04 -9.13 20.25
N SER A 14 7.07 -9.70 20.94
CA SER A 14 5.94 -10.42 20.36
C SER A 14 4.80 -9.43 20.12
N GLY A 15 4.29 -9.35 18.90
CA GLY A 15 3.09 -8.57 18.60
C GLY A 15 3.28 -7.55 17.48
N TYR A 16 3.54 -6.30 17.79
CA TYR A 16 3.54 -5.21 16.82
C TYR A 16 4.92 -4.57 16.62
N ALA A 17 5.31 -4.35 15.36
CA ALA A 17 6.54 -3.64 15.02
C ALA A 17 6.39 -2.12 15.13
N VAL A 18 5.17 -1.64 14.95
CA VAL A 18 4.80 -0.22 15.06
C VAL A 18 3.46 -0.13 15.78
N GLU A 19 3.38 0.73 16.78
CA GLU A 19 2.12 1.06 17.45
C GLU A 19 2.00 2.57 17.59
N GLY A 20 0.80 3.07 17.43
CA GLY A 20 0.43 4.46 17.71
C GLY A 20 -0.93 4.50 18.38
N HIS A 21 -1.08 5.34 19.39
CA HIS A 21 -2.31 5.49 20.17
C HIS A 21 -2.68 6.95 20.31
N GLY A 22 -3.88 7.31 19.83
CA GLY A 22 -4.42 8.66 19.91
C GLY A 22 -3.54 9.72 19.26
N LEU A 23 -2.81 9.35 18.19
CA LEU A 23 -1.84 10.26 17.55
C LEU A 23 -2.53 11.46 16.94
N VAL A 24 -2.08 12.65 17.32
CA VAL A 24 -2.52 13.93 16.75
C VAL A 24 -1.30 14.69 16.25
N LYS A 25 -1.41 15.29 15.04
CA LYS A 25 -0.42 16.22 14.50
C LYS A 25 -1.10 17.30 13.67
N SER A 26 -0.82 18.54 14.04
CA SER A 26 -1.34 19.72 13.36
C SER A 26 -0.20 20.60 12.81
N PHE A 27 -0.47 21.30 11.73
CA PHE A 27 0.38 22.34 11.16
C PHE A 27 -0.47 23.62 11.04
N GLY A 28 -0.32 24.53 11.97
CA GLY A 28 -1.23 25.67 12.11
C GLY A 28 -2.67 25.20 12.34
N ALA A 29 -3.60 25.64 11.52
CA ALA A 29 -5.01 25.25 11.60
C ALA A 29 -5.31 23.88 10.95
N PHE A 30 -4.39 23.31 10.19
CA PHE A 30 -4.56 22.03 9.49
C PHE A 30 -4.15 20.86 10.36
N ARG A 31 -5.11 19.97 10.67
CA ARG A 31 -4.88 18.75 11.43
C ARG A 31 -4.62 17.59 10.46
N ALA A 32 -3.32 17.27 10.28
CA ALA A 32 -2.87 16.25 9.33
C ALA A 32 -3.05 14.82 9.85
N VAL A 33 -2.93 14.62 11.17
CA VAL A 33 -3.22 13.36 11.88
C VAL A 33 -4.15 13.70 13.02
N ASP A 34 -5.28 13.01 13.15
CA ASP A 34 -6.37 13.37 14.02
C ASP A 34 -6.90 12.16 14.81
N GLY A 35 -6.24 11.88 15.95
CA GLY A 35 -6.63 10.80 16.86
C GLY A 35 -6.44 9.40 16.25
N ILE A 36 -5.31 9.16 15.58
CA ILE A 36 -5.04 7.86 14.94
C ILE A 36 -4.53 6.83 15.93
N ASP A 37 -5.21 5.67 15.98
CA ASP A 37 -4.72 4.42 16.53
C ASP A 37 -4.29 3.52 15.37
N ILE A 38 -3.09 2.90 15.46
CA ILE A 38 -2.54 2.00 14.45
C ILE A 38 -1.65 0.94 15.08
N ALA A 39 -1.75 -0.30 14.59
CA ALA A 39 -0.95 -1.42 15.08
C ALA A 39 -0.47 -2.29 13.92
N VAL A 40 0.83 -2.25 13.62
CA VAL A 40 1.45 -2.99 12.51
C VAL A 40 2.07 -4.28 13.03
N PRO A 41 1.51 -5.47 12.69
CA PRO A 41 2.05 -6.75 13.17
C PRO A 41 3.47 -7.01 12.67
N VAL A 42 4.28 -7.67 13.49
CA VAL A 42 5.64 -8.10 13.10
C VAL A 42 5.56 -9.05 11.91
N GLY A 43 6.44 -8.86 10.92
CA GLY A 43 6.58 -9.72 9.74
C GLY A 43 5.49 -9.53 8.68
N SER A 44 4.53 -8.62 8.90
CA SER A 44 3.44 -8.36 7.93
C SER A 44 3.81 -7.32 6.88
N ILE A 45 3.09 -7.36 5.76
CA ILE A 45 3.02 -6.24 4.80
C ILE A 45 1.75 -5.44 5.11
N TYR A 46 1.94 -4.21 5.58
CA TYR A 46 0.86 -3.31 6.00
C TYR A 46 0.79 -2.07 5.10
N GLY A 47 -0.37 -1.80 4.52
CA GLY A 47 -0.60 -0.66 3.63
C GLY A 47 -1.37 0.48 4.32
N VAL A 48 -0.90 1.71 4.17
CA VAL A 48 -1.64 2.94 4.52
C VAL A 48 -2.16 3.56 3.24
N LEU A 49 -3.46 3.42 2.99
CA LEU A 49 -4.13 3.86 1.77
C LEU A 49 -4.85 5.19 2.01
N GLY A 50 -4.84 6.04 1.02
CA GLY A 50 -5.59 7.30 1.07
C GLY A 50 -5.18 8.26 -0.03
N PRO A 51 -6.01 9.28 -0.34
CA PRO A 51 -5.69 10.28 -1.35
C PRO A 51 -4.49 11.14 -0.93
N ASN A 52 -3.98 11.91 -1.88
CA ASN A 52 -2.97 12.92 -1.57
C ASN A 52 -3.54 13.93 -0.57
N GLY A 53 -2.73 14.32 0.41
CA GLY A 53 -3.17 15.19 1.50
C GLY A 53 -3.98 14.50 2.62
N ALA A 54 -4.21 13.19 2.57
CA ALA A 54 -4.93 12.45 3.62
C ALA A 54 -4.18 12.37 4.96
N GLY A 55 -2.90 12.73 5.01
CA GLY A 55 -2.05 12.66 6.21
C GLY A 55 -1.10 11.45 6.27
N LYS A 56 -1.04 10.62 5.21
CA LYS A 56 -0.21 9.38 5.16
C LYS A 56 1.26 9.64 5.50
N THR A 57 1.93 10.50 4.74
CA THR A 57 3.34 10.88 4.97
C THR A 57 3.57 11.44 6.37
N THR A 58 2.67 12.29 6.87
CA THR A 58 2.74 12.83 8.23
C THR A 58 2.63 11.71 9.26
N LEU A 59 1.70 10.77 9.09
CA LEU A 59 1.57 9.60 9.96
C LEU A 59 2.85 8.77 9.98
N LEU A 60 3.39 8.40 8.80
CA LEU A 60 4.63 7.62 8.71
C LEU A 60 5.80 8.35 9.41
N ARG A 61 5.98 9.65 9.15
CA ARG A 61 7.03 10.45 9.79
C ARG A 61 6.83 10.58 11.29
N THR A 62 5.58 10.64 11.76
CA THR A 62 5.25 10.64 13.19
C THR A 62 5.63 9.30 13.83
N LEU A 63 5.24 8.19 13.25
CA LEU A 63 5.58 6.85 13.75
C LEU A 63 7.09 6.62 13.82
N LEU A 64 7.85 7.14 12.85
CA LEU A 64 9.31 7.05 12.80
C LEU A 64 10.05 8.01 13.76
N GLY A 65 9.35 8.94 14.38
CA GLY A 65 9.97 9.95 15.23
C GLY A 65 10.67 11.07 14.48
N ILE A 66 10.42 11.22 13.19
CA ILE A 66 10.92 12.34 12.36
C ILE A 66 10.13 13.61 12.70
N VAL A 67 8.84 13.44 13.00
CA VAL A 67 7.94 14.48 13.47
C VAL A 67 7.38 14.03 14.82
N ASP A 68 7.40 14.89 15.83
CA ASP A 68 6.76 14.56 17.10
C ASP A 68 5.26 14.83 17.03
N PRO A 69 4.41 13.93 17.57
CA PRO A 69 2.99 14.17 17.69
C PRO A 69 2.71 15.29 18.69
N ASP A 70 1.60 15.98 18.50
CA ASP A 70 1.13 16.98 19.45
C ASP A 70 0.42 16.30 20.63
N GLU A 71 -0.25 15.15 20.38
CA GLU A 71 -0.91 14.31 21.36
C GLU A 71 -0.72 12.83 21.00
N GLY A 72 -0.91 11.96 21.99
CA GLY A 72 -0.79 10.52 21.85
C GLY A 72 0.63 10.00 22.06
N HIS A 73 0.80 8.71 21.88
CA HIS A 73 2.09 8.04 22.05
C HIS A 73 2.31 6.98 21.00
N ARG A 74 3.57 6.61 20.80
CA ARG A 74 3.97 5.62 19.80
C ARG A 74 5.08 4.73 20.31
N THR A 75 5.15 3.51 19.79
CA THR A 75 6.31 2.62 19.92
C THR A 75 6.78 2.16 18.56
N LEU A 76 8.08 1.98 18.41
CA LEU A 76 8.72 1.47 17.22
C LEU A 76 9.67 0.35 17.61
N LEU A 77 9.43 -0.85 17.11
CA LEU A 77 10.19 -2.04 17.47
C LEU A 77 10.29 -2.23 18.99
N GLY A 78 9.21 -1.91 19.73
CA GLY A 78 9.11 -2.02 21.17
C GLY A 78 9.75 -0.88 21.98
N ASP A 79 10.32 0.16 21.33
CA ASP A 79 10.89 1.33 22.02
C ASP A 79 9.98 2.56 21.84
N ALA A 80 9.67 3.27 22.93
CA ALA A 80 8.91 4.52 22.91
C ALA A 80 9.69 5.70 22.29
N ARG A 81 10.97 5.51 22.04
CA ARG A 81 11.86 6.50 21.39
C ARG A 81 12.28 6.00 20.01
N PRO A 82 11.47 6.22 18.95
CA PRO A 82 11.70 5.65 17.63
C PRO A 82 13.10 5.86 17.06
N LEU A 83 13.71 7.03 17.29
CA LEU A 83 15.04 7.33 16.77
C LEU A 83 16.14 6.42 17.31
N ARG A 84 15.96 5.76 18.46
CA ARG A 84 16.89 4.74 18.96
C ARG A 84 16.90 3.50 18.07
N MET A 85 15.79 3.23 17.43
CA MET A 85 15.64 2.08 16.52
C MET A 85 16.09 2.38 15.09
N ALA A 86 16.55 3.59 14.79
CA ALA A 86 16.91 4.06 13.44
C ALA A 86 17.88 3.14 12.67
N ARG A 87 18.76 2.41 13.39
CA ARG A 87 19.68 1.42 12.79
C ARG A 87 19.00 0.15 12.32
N GLN A 88 17.78 -0.14 12.81
CA GLN A 88 16.99 -1.32 12.47
C GLN A 88 15.85 -0.99 11.51
N VAL A 89 15.75 0.28 11.08
CA VAL A 89 14.68 0.79 10.25
C VAL A 89 15.22 1.32 8.93
N GLY A 90 14.66 0.84 7.82
CA GLY A 90 14.83 1.43 6.51
C GLY A 90 13.66 2.38 6.24
N TYR A 91 13.94 3.62 5.87
CA TYR A 91 12.91 4.58 5.46
C TYR A 91 13.20 5.12 4.07
N LEU A 92 12.24 4.93 3.17
CA LEU A 92 12.21 5.51 1.83
C LEU A 92 11.20 6.65 1.83
N PRO A 93 11.63 7.92 1.80
CA PRO A 93 10.71 9.04 1.62
C PRO A 93 10.24 9.12 0.17
N GLU A 94 9.08 9.75 -0.05
CA GLU A 94 8.54 10.05 -1.38
C GLU A 94 9.51 10.92 -2.21
N GLU A 95 10.10 11.94 -1.58
CA GLU A 95 11.08 12.81 -2.23
C GLU A 95 12.47 12.15 -2.32
N ARG A 96 13.17 12.43 -3.42
CA ARG A 96 14.51 11.88 -3.64
C ARG A 96 15.55 12.66 -2.85
N GLY A 97 16.21 11.97 -1.92
CA GLY A 97 17.29 12.52 -1.10
C GLY A 97 18.69 12.12 -1.56
N LEU A 98 18.91 11.78 -2.84
CA LEU A 98 20.21 11.36 -3.34
C LEU A 98 21.08 12.54 -3.80
N TYR A 99 22.37 12.49 -3.48
CA TYR A 99 23.35 13.48 -3.96
C TYR A 99 23.67 13.26 -5.44
N PRO A 100 23.37 14.23 -6.34
CA PRO A 100 23.49 14.03 -7.80
C PRO A 100 24.89 13.67 -8.30
N SER A 101 25.95 14.09 -7.59
CA SER A 101 27.35 13.85 -7.94
C SER A 101 27.90 12.52 -7.44
N MET A 102 27.25 11.87 -6.46
CA MET A 102 27.70 10.58 -5.93
C MET A 102 27.48 9.47 -6.95
N LYS A 103 28.39 8.49 -6.99
CA LYS A 103 28.18 7.25 -7.75
C LYS A 103 27.07 6.40 -7.10
N ALA A 104 26.37 5.59 -7.89
CA ALA A 104 25.25 4.77 -7.40
C ALA A 104 25.64 3.91 -6.20
N PHE A 105 26.75 3.13 -6.29
CA PHE A 105 27.18 2.28 -5.18
C PHE A 105 27.62 3.08 -3.94
N GLU A 106 28.20 4.27 -4.14
CA GLU A 106 28.63 5.14 -3.04
C GLU A 106 27.43 5.73 -2.30
N ALA A 107 26.39 6.14 -3.03
CA ALA A 107 25.16 6.64 -2.44
C ALA A 107 24.49 5.58 -1.56
N ILE A 108 24.40 4.34 -2.05
CA ILE A 108 23.86 3.21 -1.27
C ILE A 108 24.71 2.95 -0.02
N ALA A 109 26.05 2.87 -0.19
CA ALA A 109 26.98 2.62 0.92
C ALA A 109 26.94 3.73 1.97
N PHE A 110 26.81 4.97 1.54
CA PHE A 110 26.70 6.14 2.42
C PHE A 110 25.41 6.07 3.27
N MET A 111 24.26 5.76 2.66
CA MET A 111 23.00 5.56 3.40
C MET A 111 23.13 4.45 4.44
N GLY A 112 23.78 3.33 4.09
CA GLY A 112 24.09 2.25 5.03
C GLY A 112 24.99 2.70 6.18
N ALA A 113 26.01 3.50 5.88
CA ALA A 113 26.93 4.03 6.91
C ALA A 113 26.21 4.94 7.91
N LEU A 114 25.25 5.76 7.50
CA LEU A 114 24.39 6.55 8.39
C LEU A 114 23.57 5.67 9.35
N ARG A 115 23.35 4.39 9.00
CA ARG A 115 22.65 3.38 9.83
C ARG A 115 23.64 2.50 10.62
N GLY A 116 24.93 2.78 10.55
CA GLY A 116 25.98 2.09 11.32
C GLY A 116 26.61 0.90 10.60
N LEU A 117 26.31 0.69 9.32
CA LEU A 117 27.00 -0.32 8.52
C LEU A 117 28.43 0.19 8.20
N PRO A 118 29.51 -0.63 8.39
CA PRO A 118 30.84 -0.24 7.97
C PRO A 118 30.89 0.09 6.48
N LEU A 119 31.53 1.21 6.12
CA LEU A 119 31.50 1.73 4.73
C LEU A 119 32.04 0.71 3.69
N ALA A 120 33.06 -0.07 4.05
CA ALA A 120 33.61 -1.10 3.18
C ALA A 120 32.57 -2.18 2.90
N GLU A 121 31.86 -2.62 3.93
CA GLU A 121 30.78 -3.61 3.80
C GLU A 121 29.60 -3.03 3.02
N GLY A 122 29.23 -1.76 3.28
CA GLY A 122 28.21 -1.05 2.52
C GLY A 122 28.52 -1.00 1.02
N ARG A 123 29.77 -0.70 0.65
CA ARG A 123 30.23 -0.71 -0.75
C ARG A 123 30.15 -2.10 -1.38
N ARG A 124 30.55 -3.14 -0.66
CA ARG A 124 30.46 -4.53 -1.13
C ARG A 124 29.01 -4.93 -1.40
N ARG A 125 28.12 -4.71 -0.42
CA ARG A 125 26.67 -5.00 -0.54
C ARG A 125 26.02 -4.19 -1.66
N ALA A 126 26.31 -2.90 -1.75
CA ALA A 126 25.77 -2.02 -2.77
C ALA A 126 26.06 -2.52 -4.20
N LYS A 127 27.30 -2.92 -4.47
CA LYS A 127 27.69 -3.49 -5.77
C LYS A 127 26.92 -4.78 -6.06
N ALA A 128 26.88 -5.72 -5.12
CA ALA A 128 26.15 -6.97 -5.25
C ALA A 128 24.65 -6.75 -5.51
N MET A 129 24.02 -5.79 -4.82
CA MET A 129 22.62 -5.45 -5.03
C MET A 129 22.38 -4.87 -6.42
N LEU A 130 23.23 -3.97 -6.89
CA LEU A 130 23.14 -3.38 -8.23
C LEU A 130 23.32 -4.44 -9.33
N GLU A 131 24.31 -5.32 -9.19
CA GLU A 131 24.56 -6.42 -10.13
C GLU A 131 23.38 -7.39 -10.17
N GLY A 132 22.89 -7.83 -8.99
CA GLY A 132 21.78 -8.78 -8.87
C GLY A 132 20.46 -8.27 -9.43
N HIS A 133 20.30 -6.95 -9.59
CA HIS A 133 19.09 -6.35 -10.16
C HIS A 133 19.28 -5.77 -11.57
N GLY A 134 20.34 -6.17 -12.26
CA GLY A 134 20.59 -5.77 -13.65
C GLY A 134 21.09 -4.32 -13.82
N LEU A 135 21.56 -3.69 -12.73
CA LEU A 135 22.12 -2.34 -12.73
C LEU A 135 23.65 -2.32 -12.68
N GLY A 136 24.32 -3.43 -13.04
CA GLY A 136 25.77 -3.55 -13.05
C GLY A 136 26.46 -2.46 -13.86
N GLY A 137 25.91 -2.08 -15.03
CA GLY A 137 26.44 -1.00 -15.86
C GLY A 137 26.23 0.42 -15.27
N ALA A 138 25.53 0.55 -14.15
CA ALA A 138 25.27 1.82 -13.47
C ALA A 138 26.10 2.01 -12.19
N ILE A 139 26.83 0.99 -11.73
CA ILE A 139 27.56 0.99 -10.45
C ILE A 139 28.38 2.27 -10.26
N ASP A 140 29.21 2.61 -11.24
CA ASP A 140 30.12 3.76 -11.19
C ASP A 140 29.53 5.06 -11.79
N LYS A 141 28.28 5.03 -12.28
CA LYS A 141 27.63 6.23 -12.81
C LYS A 141 27.19 7.15 -11.68
N PRO A 142 27.39 8.46 -11.80
CA PRO A 142 26.83 9.43 -10.88
C PRO A 142 25.29 9.45 -10.98
N ILE A 143 24.61 9.70 -9.87
CA ILE A 143 23.14 9.69 -9.76
C ILE A 143 22.46 10.54 -10.84
N ARG A 144 23.03 11.73 -11.16
CA ARG A 144 22.49 12.62 -12.22
C ARG A 144 22.47 12.01 -13.62
N GLN A 145 23.18 10.91 -13.87
CA GLN A 145 23.21 10.20 -15.16
C GLN A 145 22.26 8.98 -15.19
N LEU A 146 21.60 8.70 -14.09
CA LEU A 146 20.65 7.60 -14.01
C LEU A 146 19.27 8.04 -14.50
N SER A 147 18.52 7.11 -15.08
CA SER A 147 17.10 7.34 -15.32
C SER A 147 16.34 7.51 -14.00
N LYS A 148 15.14 8.06 -14.06
CA LYS A 148 14.26 8.28 -12.90
C LYS A 148 14.05 6.98 -12.09
N GLY A 149 13.72 5.88 -12.76
CA GLY A 149 13.54 4.57 -12.14
C GLY A 149 14.83 3.97 -11.57
N MET A 150 15.97 4.13 -12.27
CA MET A 150 17.26 3.67 -11.75
C MET A 150 17.66 4.43 -10.48
N ALA A 151 17.48 5.74 -10.43
CA ALA A 151 17.76 6.53 -9.24
C ALA A 151 16.87 6.13 -8.05
N GLN A 152 15.61 5.84 -8.30
CA GLN A 152 14.68 5.33 -7.27
C GLN A 152 15.09 3.95 -6.76
N THR A 153 15.52 3.05 -7.64
CA THR A 153 16.08 1.75 -7.23
C THR A 153 17.34 1.91 -6.36
N VAL A 154 18.22 2.85 -6.71
CA VAL A 154 19.40 3.18 -5.88
C VAL A 154 18.98 3.67 -4.49
N GLN A 155 18.01 4.55 -4.41
CA GLN A 155 17.48 5.06 -3.13
C GLN A 155 16.87 3.93 -2.29
N LEU A 156 16.09 3.06 -2.91
CA LEU A 156 15.53 1.86 -2.27
C LEU A 156 16.64 0.95 -1.74
N PHE A 157 17.68 0.69 -2.52
CA PHE A 157 18.81 -0.13 -2.05
C PHE A 157 19.55 0.52 -0.89
N GLY A 158 19.69 1.84 -0.88
CA GLY A 158 20.21 2.58 0.27
C GLY A 158 19.38 2.38 1.54
N THR A 159 18.06 2.24 1.38
CA THR A 159 17.13 1.95 2.47
C THR A 159 17.29 0.52 3.00
N LEU A 160 17.76 -0.42 2.19
CA LEU A 160 17.83 -1.85 2.50
C LEU A 160 19.22 -2.37 2.84
N VAL A 161 20.30 -1.68 2.45
CA VAL A 161 21.68 -2.18 2.47
C VAL A 161 22.19 -2.57 3.88
N HIS A 162 21.63 -1.96 4.92
CA HIS A 162 21.98 -2.22 6.32
C HIS A 162 21.14 -3.36 6.95
N ASP A 163 20.30 -4.03 6.15
CA ASP A 163 19.46 -5.16 6.51
C ASP A 163 18.49 -4.85 7.68
N PRO A 164 17.55 -3.91 7.46
CA PRO A 164 16.62 -3.46 8.48
C PRO A 164 15.58 -4.54 8.85
N ARG A 165 15.06 -4.48 10.08
CA ARG A 165 13.95 -5.33 10.57
C ARG A 165 12.57 -4.76 10.25
N LEU A 166 12.50 -3.45 10.04
CA LEU A 166 11.32 -2.72 9.60
C LEU A 166 11.68 -1.86 8.40
N ILE A 167 10.89 -1.96 7.35
CA ILE A 167 10.99 -1.12 6.16
C ILE A 167 9.73 -0.25 6.08
N VAL A 168 9.92 1.06 6.03
CA VAL A 168 8.84 2.04 5.84
C VAL A 168 9.05 2.73 4.49
N LEU A 169 8.05 2.67 3.63
CA LEU A 169 8.11 3.18 2.26
C LEU A 169 6.98 4.18 2.04
N ASP A 170 7.32 5.42 1.70
CA ASP A 170 6.35 6.48 1.42
C ASP A 170 6.20 6.63 -0.10
N GLU A 171 5.02 6.25 -0.65
CA GLU A 171 4.69 6.23 -2.06
C GLU A 171 5.78 5.56 -2.95
N PRO A 172 6.18 4.32 -2.66
CA PRO A 172 7.37 3.71 -3.28
C PRO A 172 7.22 3.40 -4.77
N PHE A 173 6.00 3.34 -5.28
CA PHE A 173 5.70 3.01 -6.68
C PHE A 173 5.61 4.25 -7.58
N SER A 174 5.57 5.45 -6.98
CA SER A 174 5.42 6.71 -7.70
C SER A 174 6.53 6.91 -8.73
N GLY A 175 6.15 7.21 -9.97
CA GLY A 175 7.06 7.47 -11.08
C GLY A 175 7.90 6.28 -11.55
N LEU A 176 7.51 5.04 -11.22
CA LEU A 176 8.05 3.81 -11.78
C LEU A 176 7.21 3.31 -12.95
N ASP A 177 7.85 2.82 -14.00
CA ASP A 177 7.18 2.06 -15.04
C ASP A 177 6.72 0.67 -14.53
N ALA A 178 5.84 0.00 -15.27
CA ALA A 178 5.24 -1.28 -14.88
C ALA A 178 6.29 -2.35 -14.54
N ILE A 179 7.39 -2.43 -15.29
CA ILE A 179 8.45 -3.42 -15.07
C ILE A 179 9.16 -3.17 -13.74
N ASN A 180 9.46 -1.91 -13.43
CA ASN A 180 10.11 -1.55 -12.18
C ASN A 180 9.16 -1.66 -10.98
N GLN A 181 7.85 -1.42 -11.16
CA GLN A 181 6.84 -1.70 -10.16
C GLN A 181 6.78 -3.20 -9.80
N GLU A 182 6.76 -4.09 -10.79
CA GLU A 182 6.80 -5.55 -10.56
C GLU A 182 8.05 -6.00 -9.81
N LYS A 183 9.23 -5.47 -10.17
CA LYS A 183 10.49 -5.74 -9.48
C LYS A 183 10.44 -5.29 -8.02
N LEU A 184 9.87 -4.11 -7.75
CA LEU A 184 9.70 -3.60 -6.40
C LEU A 184 8.73 -4.46 -5.59
N GLU A 185 7.59 -4.86 -6.18
CA GLU A 185 6.65 -5.78 -5.53
C GLU A 185 7.31 -7.12 -5.16
N ALA A 186 8.09 -7.69 -6.08
CA ALA A 186 8.84 -8.92 -5.81
C ALA A 186 9.82 -8.75 -4.65
N LEU A 187 10.57 -7.65 -4.63
CA LEU A 187 11.50 -7.35 -3.55
C LEU A 187 10.79 -7.19 -2.20
N ILE A 188 9.65 -6.49 -2.16
CA ILE A 188 8.81 -6.34 -0.95
C ILE A 188 8.38 -7.72 -0.44
N ARG A 189 7.85 -8.59 -1.32
CA ARG A 189 7.43 -9.94 -0.95
C ARG A 189 8.59 -10.79 -0.42
N ASP A 190 9.76 -10.71 -1.06
CA ASP A 190 10.94 -11.48 -0.64
C ASP A 190 11.45 -11.04 0.74
N ARG A 191 11.45 -9.74 1.03
CA ARG A 191 11.80 -9.22 2.35
C ARG A 191 10.78 -9.62 3.42
N ALA A 192 9.49 -9.59 3.11
CA ALA A 192 8.44 -10.04 4.03
C ALA A 192 8.57 -11.55 4.32
N ARG A 193 8.82 -12.38 3.31
CA ARG A 193 9.08 -13.82 3.49
C ARG A 193 10.31 -14.09 4.36
N ALA A 194 11.30 -13.21 4.35
CA ALA A 194 12.46 -13.27 5.24
C ALA A 194 12.14 -12.77 6.67
N GLY A 195 10.89 -12.44 6.99
CA GLY A 195 10.44 -12.01 8.31
C GLY A 195 10.57 -10.51 8.60
N VAL A 196 10.89 -9.70 7.58
CA VAL A 196 10.97 -8.25 7.72
C VAL A 196 9.55 -7.66 7.71
N THR A 197 9.27 -6.76 8.64
CA THR A 197 8.00 -6.00 8.63
C THR A 197 8.06 -4.89 7.59
N ILE A 198 7.00 -4.72 6.83
CA ILE A 198 6.91 -3.69 5.79
C ILE A 198 5.66 -2.85 6.01
N LEU A 199 5.86 -1.55 6.14
CA LEU A 199 4.81 -0.54 6.21
C LEU A 199 4.97 0.39 5.01
N PHE A 200 3.95 0.51 4.16
CA PHE A 200 4.04 1.47 3.06
C PHE A 200 2.76 2.29 2.88
N SER A 201 2.95 3.54 2.43
CA SER A 201 1.83 4.37 1.99
C SER A 201 1.63 4.24 0.49
N THR A 202 0.38 4.33 0.05
CA THR A 202 0.05 4.44 -1.37
C THR A 202 -1.33 5.05 -1.59
N HIS A 203 -1.48 5.74 -2.71
CA HIS A 203 -2.77 6.13 -3.24
C HIS A 203 -3.23 5.18 -4.36
N VAL A 204 -2.40 4.22 -4.79
CA VAL A 204 -2.73 3.23 -5.83
C VAL A 204 -3.24 1.94 -5.17
N ILE A 205 -4.56 1.73 -5.20
CA ILE A 205 -5.25 0.63 -4.51
C ILE A 205 -4.78 -0.74 -4.99
N ALA A 206 -4.47 -0.87 -6.28
CA ALA A 206 -4.03 -2.13 -6.88
C ALA A 206 -2.75 -2.70 -6.24
N HIS A 207 -1.80 -1.86 -5.83
CA HIS A 207 -0.60 -2.32 -5.11
C HIS A 207 -0.94 -2.87 -3.74
N ALA A 208 -1.84 -2.20 -3.01
CA ALA A 208 -2.27 -2.66 -1.70
C ALA A 208 -3.04 -3.99 -1.80
N GLU A 209 -3.91 -4.14 -2.80
CA GLU A 209 -4.67 -5.39 -3.03
C GLU A 209 -3.75 -6.58 -3.33
N ARG A 210 -2.65 -6.36 -4.07
CA ARG A 210 -1.70 -7.42 -4.41
C ARG A 210 -0.70 -7.76 -3.31
N LEU A 211 -0.35 -6.79 -2.46
CA LEU A 211 0.78 -6.93 -1.52
C LEU A 211 0.35 -7.06 -0.07
N CYS A 212 -0.71 -6.33 0.36
CA CYS A 212 -0.97 -6.15 1.78
C CYS A 212 -1.74 -7.32 2.39
N GLU A 213 -1.29 -7.76 3.55
CA GLU A 213 -2.04 -8.63 4.44
C GLU A 213 -3.04 -7.81 5.28
N ARG A 214 -2.66 -6.59 5.64
CA ARG A 214 -3.51 -5.63 6.36
C ARG A 214 -3.39 -4.24 5.76
N ILE A 215 -4.47 -3.47 5.87
CA ILE A 215 -4.55 -2.11 5.37
C ILE A 215 -5.22 -1.18 6.39
N ALA A 216 -4.78 0.08 6.40
CA ALA A 216 -5.51 1.19 6.97
C ALA A 216 -5.94 2.14 5.85
N ILE A 217 -7.22 2.48 5.78
CA ILE A 217 -7.73 3.51 4.88
C ILE A 217 -7.79 4.83 5.64
N VAL A 218 -7.02 5.81 5.18
CA VAL A 218 -6.91 7.13 5.81
C VAL A 218 -7.60 8.18 4.94
N ALA A 219 -8.49 8.95 5.55
CA ALA A 219 -9.13 10.09 4.90
C ALA A 219 -9.38 11.19 5.93
N GLY A 220 -8.99 12.44 5.58
CA GLY A 220 -9.14 13.61 6.46
C GLY A 220 -8.39 13.45 7.79
N GLY A 221 -7.17 12.93 7.76
CA GLY A 221 -6.33 12.74 8.93
C GLY A 221 -6.74 11.61 9.88
N ARG A 222 -7.77 10.81 9.53
CA ARG A 222 -8.32 9.75 10.39
C ARG A 222 -8.30 8.40 9.69
N ILE A 223 -8.08 7.32 10.43
CA ILE A 223 -8.33 5.95 9.93
C ILE A 223 -9.84 5.74 9.86
N ARG A 224 -10.34 5.46 8.66
CA ARG A 224 -11.74 5.14 8.37
C ARG A 224 -12.00 3.63 8.39
N PHE A 225 -10.97 2.86 8.16
CA PHE A 225 -10.99 1.41 8.19
C PHE A 225 -9.61 0.86 8.52
N GLU A 226 -9.56 -0.19 9.29
CA GLU A 226 -8.39 -1.03 9.50
C GLU A 226 -8.79 -2.50 9.47
N GLY A 227 -8.05 -3.32 8.71
CA GLY A 227 -8.35 -4.75 8.55
C GLY A 227 -7.61 -5.37 7.39
N THR A 228 -8.07 -6.54 6.93
CA THR A 228 -7.57 -7.15 5.70
C THR A 228 -8.25 -6.54 4.46
N PRO A 229 -7.64 -6.62 3.26
CA PRO A 229 -8.32 -6.25 2.01
C PRO A 229 -9.65 -6.99 1.80
N ALA A 230 -9.73 -8.25 2.22
CA ALA A 230 -10.96 -9.04 2.17
C ALA A 230 -12.06 -8.43 3.07
N GLN A 231 -11.72 -8.11 4.33
CA GLN A 231 -12.66 -7.47 5.26
C GLN A 231 -13.17 -6.11 4.76
N ALA A 232 -12.33 -5.36 4.03
CA ALA A 232 -12.78 -4.11 3.41
C ALA A 232 -13.83 -4.38 2.32
N ARG A 233 -13.60 -5.36 1.44
CA ARG A 233 -14.53 -5.77 0.38
C ARG A 233 -15.84 -6.34 0.94
N ASP A 234 -15.78 -7.11 2.02
CA ASP A 234 -16.94 -7.72 2.65
C ASP A 234 -17.91 -6.70 3.28
N ARG A 235 -17.51 -5.42 3.38
CA ARG A 235 -18.44 -4.33 3.75
C ARG A 235 -19.43 -3.98 2.66
N LEU A 236 -19.17 -4.41 1.43
CA LEU A 236 -20.06 -4.20 0.29
C LEU A 236 -20.76 -5.49 -0.11
N ARG A 237 -22.01 -5.38 -0.53
CA ARG A 237 -22.71 -6.49 -1.15
C ARG A 237 -22.22 -6.71 -2.56
N SER A 238 -22.13 -7.99 -2.96
CA SER A 238 -21.90 -8.35 -4.36
C SER A 238 -22.97 -7.74 -5.25
N GLN A 239 -22.60 -7.31 -6.45
CA GLN A 239 -23.51 -6.74 -7.44
C GLN A 239 -23.92 -7.79 -8.45
N VAL A 240 -25.19 -7.83 -8.78
CA VAL A 240 -25.73 -8.68 -9.83
C VAL A 240 -25.99 -7.83 -11.07
N ARG A 241 -25.47 -8.30 -12.20
CA ARG A 241 -25.80 -7.78 -13.51
C ARG A 241 -26.57 -8.85 -14.27
N LEU A 242 -27.81 -8.56 -14.57
CA LEU A 242 -28.73 -9.45 -15.26
C LEU A 242 -29.13 -8.85 -16.60
N ARG A 243 -29.08 -9.63 -17.66
CA ARG A 243 -29.63 -9.28 -18.96
C ARG A 243 -30.74 -10.24 -19.34
N THR A 244 -31.86 -9.69 -19.77
CA THR A 244 -33.03 -10.46 -20.16
C THR A 244 -33.44 -10.11 -21.57
N ARG A 245 -33.98 -11.09 -22.33
CA ARG A 245 -34.53 -10.87 -23.67
C ARG A 245 -35.81 -10.06 -23.60
N ALA A 246 -36.67 -10.38 -22.64
CA ALA A 246 -37.88 -9.59 -22.42
C ALA A 246 -37.51 -8.32 -21.62
N SER A 247 -37.89 -7.17 -22.16
CA SER A 247 -37.68 -5.88 -21.49
C SER A 247 -38.72 -5.58 -20.41
N ASP A 248 -39.87 -6.30 -20.44
CA ASP A 248 -40.95 -6.15 -19.48
C ASP A 248 -41.71 -7.47 -19.27
N GLY A 249 -42.36 -7.61 -18.11
CA GLY A 249 -43.13 -8.79 -17.74
C GLY A 249 -43.41 -8.90 -16.25
N ALA A 250 -44.23 -9.88 -15.85
CA ALA A 250 -44.56 -10.12 -14.45
C ALA A 250 -43.34 -10.39 -13.58
N TRP A 251 -42.28 -10.98 -14.15
CA TRP A 251 -41.01 -11.29 -13.52
C TRP A 251 -40.27 -10.06 -12.95
N ARG A 252 -40.55 -8.84 -13.46
CA ARG A 252 -39.93 -7.62 -12.91
C ARG A 252 -40.29 -7.36 -11.45
N ARG A 253 -41.40 -7.88 -10.98
CA ARG A 253 -41.82 -7.78 -9.57
C ARG A 253 -40.92 -8.56 -8.61
N ALA A 254 -40.17 -9.53 -9.16
CA ALA A 254 -39.22 -10.33 -8.41
C ALA A 254 -37.87 -9.59 -8.23
N LEU A 255 -37.57 -8.61 -9.07
CA LEU A 255 -36.35 -7.84 -8.93
C LEU A 255 -36.35 -7.02 -7.62
N PRO A 256 -35.19 -6.89 -6.93
CA PRO A 256 -35.05 -6.03 -5.78
C PRO A 256 -35.51 -4.57 -6.07
N VAL A 257 -36.02 -3.90 -5.02
CA VAL A 257 -36.60 -2.55 -5.16
C VAL A 257 -35.55 -1.52 -5.62
N ASP A 258 -34.28 -1.73 -5.28
CA ASP A 258 -33.12 -0.90 -5.63
C ASP A 258 -32.51 -1.22 -7.00
N THR A 259 -33.21 -2.05 -7.82
CA THR A 259 -32.73 -2.43 -9.15
C THR A 259 -32.66 -1.23 -10.09
N LEU A 260 -31.49 -1.01 -10.67
CA LEU A 260 -31.27 0.01 -11.70
C LEU A 260 -31.27 -0.62 -13.09
N ALA A 261 -31.96 -0.01 -14.04
CA ALA A 261 -31.89 -0.38 -15.44
C ALA A 261 -30.85 0.51 -16.13
N GLN A 262 -29.78 -0.09 -16.63
CA GLN A 262 -28.70 0.62 -17.31
C GLN A 262 -28.18 -0.24 -18.48
N ASP A 263 -27.97 0.37 -19.65
CA ASP A 263 -27.40 -0.26 -20.85
C ASP A 263 -28.06 -1.60 -21.24
N GLY A 264 -29.38 -1.69 -21.09
CA GLY A 264 -30.13 -2.91 -21.38
C GLY A 264 -29.90 -4.06 -20.38
N SER A 265 -29.36 -3.75 -19.22
CA SER A 265 -29.13 -4.69 -18.12
C SER A 265 -29.77 -4.19 -16.83
N TRP A 266 -30.07 -5.12 -15.94
CA TRP A 266 -30.58 -4.87 -14.59
C TRP A 266 -29.44 -5.00 -13.59
N HIS A 267 -29.21 -3.98 -12.79
CA HIS A 267 -28.15 -3.93 -11.79
C HIS A 267 -28.76 -3.82 -10.40
N PHE A 268 -28.40 -4.72 -9.50
CA PHE A 268 -28.90 -4.73 -8.12
C PHE A 268 -27.92 -5.44 -7.18
N ALA A 269 -28.02 -5.17 -5.89
CA ALA A 269 -27.24 -5.86 -4.88
C ALA A 269 -27.71 -7.32 -4.76
N LEU A 270 -26.76 -8.26 -4.62
CA LEU A 270 -27.08 -9.66 -4.41
C LEU A 270 -28.00 -9.81 -3.17
N PRO A 271 -29.19 -10.43 -3.30
CA PRO A 271 -30.09 -10.64 -2.16
C PRO A 271 -29.46 -11.46 -1.04
N ASP A 272 -29.82 -11.21 0.21
CA ASP A 272 -29.30 -11.94 1.38
C ASP A 272 -29.59 -13.45 1.33
N GLY A 273 -30.67 -13.85 0.64
CA GLY A 273 -31.03 -15.26 0.41
C GLY A 273 -30.30 -15.92 -0.76
N GLY A 274 -29.34 -15.26 -1.36
CA GLY A 274 -28.67 -15.73 -2.59
C GLY A 274 -29.46 -15.40 -3.85
N ILE A 275 -28.92 -15.85 -5.00
CA ILE A 275 -29.52 -15.56 -6.31
C ILE A 275 -30.58 -16.60 -6.74
N GLU A 276 -30.56 -17.80 -6.16
CA GLU A 276 -31.36 -18.95 -6.60
C GLU A 276 -32.87 -18.71 -6.52
N PRO A 277 -33.44 -18.10 -5.45
CA PRO A 277 -34.86 -17.79 -5.38
C PRO A 277 -35.26 -16.84 -6.52
N LEU A 278 -34.50 -15.81 -6.76
CA LEU A 278 -34.73 -14.83 -7.84
C LEU A 278 -34.69 -15.50 -9.22
N LEU A 279 -33.69 -16.35 -9.46
CA LEU A 279 -33.57 -17.07 -10.74
C LEU A 279 -34.78 -17.92 -11.03
N ARG A 280 -35.36 -18.61 -10.00
CA ARG A 280 -36.56 -19.41 -10.16
C ARG A 280 -37.72 -18.54 -10.65
N GLU A 281 -37.98 -17.41 -9.98
CA GLU A 281 -39.06 -16.50 -10.37
C GLU A 281 -38.85 -15.89 -11.78
N LEU A 282 -37.62 -15.58 -12.15
CA LEU A 282 -37.27 -15.07 -13.50
C LEU A 282 -37.52 -16.13 -14.60
N ILE A 283 -37.21 -17.39 -14.32
CA ILE A 283 -37.43 -18.51 -15.25
C ILE A 283 -38.94 -18.80 -15.39
N GLU A 284 -39.66 -18.93 -14.28
CA GLU A 284 -41.09 -19.13 -14.26
C GLU A 284 -41.87 -17.99 -14.91
N GLY A 285 -41.38 -16.75 -14.72
CA GLY A 285 -41.94 -15.54 -15.37
C GLY A 285 -41.52 -15.32 -16.82
N HIS A 286 -40.78 -16.26 -17.43
CA HIS A 286 -40.35 -16.23 -18.83
C HIS A 286 -39.51 -14.97 -19.18
N ALA A 287 -38.67 -14.51 -18.28
CA ALA A 287 -37.78 -13.35 -18.48
C ALA A 287 -36.81 -13.52 -19.67
N GLY A 288 -36.45 -14.77 -20.01
CA GLY A 288 -35.49 -15.06 -21.07
C GLY A 288 -34.10 -14.58 -20.72
N ILE A 289 -33.49 -15.13 -19.65
CA ILE A 289 -32.17 -14.74 -19.17
C ILE A 289 -31.12 -14.94 -20.28
N GLU A 290 -30.46 -13.88 -20.71
CA GLU A 290 -29.38 -13.90 -21.71
C GLU A 290 -28.01 -13.98 -21.02
N SER A 291 -27.81 -13.23 -19.95
CA SER A 291 -26.60 -13.28 -19.14
C SER A 291 -26.89 -12.93 -17.70
N LEU A 292 -26.13 -13.53 -16.80
CA LEU A 292 -26.10 -13.23 -15.37
C LEU A 292 -24.65 -13.23 -14.93
N SER A 293 -24.20 -12.14 -14.30
CA SER A 293 -22.93 -12.09 -13.60
C SER A 293 -23.13 -11.64 -12.16
N ILE A 294 -22.37 -12.23 -11.25
CA ILE A 294 -22.28 -11.79 -9.87
C ILE A 294 -20.86 -11.29 -9.68
N GLU A 295 -20.75 -9.98 -9.53
CA GLU A 295 -19.47 -9.29 -9.39
C GLU A 295 -19.22 -9.01 -7.91
N ARG A 296 -18.12 -9.54 -7.39
CA ARG A 296 -17.68 -9.19 -6.04
C ARG A 296 -17.01 -7.82 -6.09
N PRO A 297 -17.34 -6.91 -5.16
CA PRO A 297 -16.68 -5.61 -5.09
C PRO A 297 -15.18 -5.75 -4.99
N GLY A 298 -14.44 -4.92 -5.72
CA GLY A 298 -13.01 -4.78 -5.59
C GLY A 298 -12.63 -3.96 -4.37
N LEU A 299 -11.33 -3.90 -4.06
CA LEU A 299 -10.84 -3.03 -2.99
C LEU A 299 -11.07 -1.55 -3.32
N HIS A 300 -11.10 -1.19 -4.60
CA HIS A 300 -11.43 0.16 -5.07
C HIS A 300 -12.87 0.55 -4.65
N ASP A 301 -13.86 -0.31 -4.91
CA ASP A 301 -15.26 -0.06 -4.54
C ASP A 301 -15.40 0.11 -3.02
N ALA A 302 -14.71 -0.76 -2.27
CA ALA A 302 -14.67 -0.66 -0.82
C ALA A 302 -14.04 0.65 -0.34
N PHE A 303 -12.96 1.09 -0.99
CA PHE A 303 -12.33 2.37 -0.68
C PHE A 303 -13.29 3.54 -0.90
N VAL A 304 -13.99 3.57 -2.05
CA VAL A 304 -14.99 4.61 -2.37
C VAL A 304 -16.06 4.69 -1.28
N ALA A 305 -16.59 3.54 -0.85
CA ALA A 305 -17.63 3.47 0.16
C ALA A 305 -17.14 3.90 1.55
N ILE A 306 -15.90 3.56 1.91
CA ILE A 306 -15.31 3.82 3.23
C ILE A 306 -14.78 5.25 3.35
N ALA A 307 -14.03 5.71 2.37
CA ALA A 307 -13.36 7.02 2.38
C ALA A 307 -14.24 8.16 1.88
N GLY A 308 -15.31 7.83 1.13
CA GLY A 308 -16.22 8.78 0.47
C GLY A 308 -15.83 9.07 -0.98
N ALA A 309 -16.82 9.43 -1.79
CA ALA A 309 -16.65 9.63 -3.23
C ALA A 309 -15.64 10.74 -3.60
N ASP A 310 -15.52 11.78 -2.78
CA ASP A 310 -14.55 12.86 -3.02
C ASP A 310 -13.10 12.39 -2.82
N ALA A 311 -12.87 11.57 -1.80
CA ALA A 311 -11.55 10.98 -1.54
C ALA A 311 -11.16 9.99 -2.66
N ALA A 312 -12.11 9.23 -3.19
CA ALA A 312 -11.90 8.32 -4.31
C ALA A 312 -11.54 9.08 -5.60
N ARG A 313 -12.29 10.12 -5.96
CA ARG A 313 -11.97 10.97 -7.12
C ARG A 313 -10.58 11.58 -7.05
N ALA A 314 -10.16 12.01 -5.86
CA ALA A 314 -8.82 12.53 -5.65
C ALA A 314 -7.73 11.48 -5.85
N MET A 315 -7.99 10.20 -5.51
CA MET A 315 -7.05 9.10 -5.78
C MET A 315 -6.95 8.76 -7.26
N ASP A 316 -8.09 8.66 -7.95
CA ASP A 316 -8.14 8.31 -9.38
C ASP A 316 -7.43 9.37 -10.23
N ALA A 317 -7.59 10.65 -9.91
CA ALA A 317 -6.90 11.74 -10.59
C ALA A 317 -5.38 11.64 -10.44
N ALA A 318 -4.89 11.40 -9.23
CA ALA A 318 -3.45 11.24 -8.96
C ALA A 318 -2.86 10.00 -9.65
N GLY A 319 -3.57 8.87 -9.66
CA GLY A 319 -3.14 7.64 -10.34
C GLY A 319 -3.05 7.80 -11.86
N ASN A 320 -3.94 8.57 -12.48
CA ASN A 320 -3.91 8.86 -13.92
C ASN A 320 -2.77 9.80 -14.31
N GLU A 321 -2.42 10.77 -13.47
CA GLU A 321 -1.27 11.66 -13.70
C GLU A 321 0.07 10.88 -13.63
N GLU A 322 0.18 9.91 -12.72
CA GLU A 322 1.36 9.04 -12.64
C GLU A 322 1.49 8.07 -13.81
N ALA A 323 0.39 7.57 -14.34
CA ALA A 323 0.39 6.67 -15.50
C ALA A 323 0.75 7.40 -16.81
N ALA A 324 0.61 8.73 -16.87
CA ALA A 324 0.88 9.57 -18.02
C ALA A 324 2.28 10.21 -18.00
N ALA A 325 3.04 10.12 -16.91
CA ALA A 325 4.39 10.70 -16.70
C ALA A 325 5.51 9.66 -16.87
#